data_4d14a7d54cf13260760bc88508f066ce
#
_entry.id   4d14a7d54cf13260760bc88508f066ce
#
_cell.length_a   1.000
_cell.length_b   1.000
_cell.length_c   1.000
_cell.angle_alpha   90.00
_cell.angle_beta   90.00
_cell.angle_gamma   90.00
#
_symmetry.space_group_name_H-M   'P 1'
#
loop_
_entity.id
_entity.type
_entity.pdbx_description
1 polymer ?
#
loop_
_entity_poly.entity_id
_entity_poly.type
_entity_poly.pdbx_seq_one_letter_code
_entity_poly.pdbx_strand_id
1 'polypeptide(L)'
;YVNVVMHVVSKTPVCQQTVTVKLENGLHLRPQSQIAQLAQQFDCDVNIRVDDRTVNAKSMFDLMTLKAAHGAKLCLKANGANAAEAIRQLVELFESDFEIDDTSSP
;
A
#
# COMPACT_ATOMS: atom_id res chain seq x y z
N TYR A 1 -4.73 -16.19 -7.21
CA TYR A 1 -5.35 -16.14 -6.67
C TYR A 1 -6.54 -16.01 -7.18
N VAL A 2 -7.25 -16.54 -7.05
CA VAL A 2 -8.36 -16.57 -7.51
C VAL A 2 -9.36 -16.09 -6.75
N ASN A 3 -9.15 -15.91 -5.60
CA ASN A 3 -10.16 -15.49 -4.77
C ASN A 3 -10.80 -14.28 -5.24
N VAL A 4 -10.20 -13.61 -6.07
CA VAL A 4 -10.74 -12.44 -6.53
C VAL A 4 -12.02 -12.65 -7.20
N VAL A 5 -12.17 -13.72 -7.78
CA VAL A 5 -13.33 -13.98 -8.49
C VAL A 5 -14.54 -13.96 -7.71
N MET A 6 -14.41 -14.20 -6.54
CA MET A 6 -15.53 -14.30 -5.76
C MET A 6 -16.28 -13.08 -5.67
N HIS A 7 -15.75 -12.04 -6.02
CA HIS A 7 -16.42 -10.83 -5.80
C HIS A 7 -17.25 -10.40 -6.96
N VAL A 8 -17.75 -11.32 -7.64
CA VAL A 8 -18.61 -11.00 -8.70
C VAL A 8 -19.79 -10.24 -8.29
N VAL A 9 -20.18 -10.31 -7.08
CA VAL A 9 -21.31 -9.55 -6.65
C VAL A 9 -20.96 -8.11 -6.50
N SER A 10 -19.71 -7.79 -6.47
CA SER A 10 -19.29 -6.42 -6.29
C SER A 10 -19.15 -5.79 -7.64
N LYS A 11 -19.52 -4.55 -7.78
CA LYS A 11 -19.37 -3.91 -9.04
C LYS A 11 -18.01 -3.31 -9.23
N THR A 12 -17.20 -3.22 -8.20
CA THR A 12 -15.90 -2.63 -8.33
C THR A 12 -14.84 -3.67 -8.05
N PRO A 13 -13.76 -3.66 -8.81
CA PRO A 13 -12.68 -4.62 -8.57
C PRO A 13 -12.04 -4.36 -7.22
N VAL A 14 -11.67 -5.43 -6.57
CA VAL A 14 -10.97 -5.34 -5.30
C VAL A 14 -9.74 -6.20 -5.40
N CYS A 15 -8.60 -5.66 -4.98
CA CYS A 15 -7.37 -6.41 -4.99
C CYS A 15 -6.68 -6.22 -3.65
N GLN A 16 -6.07 -7.26 -3.10
CA GLN A 16 -5.35 -7.08 -1.86
C GLN A 16 -4.14 -8.01 -1.83
N GLN A 17 -3.16 -7.62 -1.08
CA GLN A 17 -1.92 -8.35 -0.99
C GLN A 17 -1.25 -8.01 0.33
N THR A 18 -0.59 -8.98 0.93
CA THR A 18 0.13 -8.76 2.18
C THR A 18 1.60 -8.52 1.86
N VAL A 19 2.20 -7.55 2.50
CA VAL A 19 3.63 -7.31 2.38
C VAL A 19 4.23 -7.22 3.76
N THR A 20 5.54 -7.40 3.86
CA THR A 20 6.25 -7.31 5.12
C THR A 20 7.18 -6.11 5.08
N VAL A 21 7.21 -5.37 6.17
CA VAL A 21 8.11 -4.22 6.27
C VAL A 21 9.52 -4.74 6.51
N LYS A 22 10.41 -4.50 5.56
CA LYS A 22 11.78 -4.98 5.69
C LYS A 22 12.76 -3.89 6.12
N LEU A 23 12.29 -2.66 6.17
CA LEU A 23 13.16 -1.55 6.56
C LEU A 23 13.51 -1.65 8.04
N GLU A 24 14.77 -1.44 8.35
CA GLU A 24 15.24 -1.55 9.71
C GLU A 24 14.50 -0.65 10.66
N ASN A 25 14.18 0.53 10.24
CA ASN A 25 13.51 1.50 11.10
C ASN A 25 12.00 1.51 10.88
N GLY A 26 11.48 0.55 10.17
CA GLY A 26 10.06 0.50 9.90
C GLY A 26 9.60 1.57 8.94
N LEU A 27 8.31 1.82 8.91
CA LEU A 27 7.76 2.82 8.04
C LEU A 27 7.83 4.18 8.71
N HIS A 28 8.89 4.91 8.42
CA HIS A 28 9.04 6.23 8.97
C HIS A 28 8.60 7.25 7.89
N LEU A 29 8.93 8.48 8.07
CA LEU A 29 8.36 9.56 7.28
C LEU A 29 8.60 9.44 5.78
N ARG A 30 9.78 9.10 5.36
CA ARG A 30 10.07 9.03 3.94
C ARG A 30 9.31 7.91 3.23
N PRO A 31 9.33 6.67 3.73
CA PRO A 31 8.52 5.63 3.10
C PRO A 31 7.05 5.95 3.14
N GLN A 32 6.56 6.56 4.21
CA GLN A 32 5.16 6.94 4.29
C GLN A 32 4.81 7.93 3.20
N SER A 33 5.69 8.88 2.95
CA SER A 33 5.47 9.86 1.92
C SER A 33 5.44 9.21 0.54
N GLN A 34 6.29 8.25 0.31
CA GLN A 34 6.32 7.55 -0.96
C GLN A 34 5.04 6.76 -1.20
N ILE A 35 4.53 6.14 -0.15
CA ILE A 35 3.28 5.40 -0.25
C ILE A 35 2.14 6.36 -0.61
N ALA A 36 2.06 7.47 0.09
CA ALA A 36 0.98 8.42 -0.15
C ALA A 36 1.03 8.97 -1.57
N GLN A 37 2.21 9.32 -2.02
CA GLN A 37 2.36 9.88 -3.36
C GLN A 37 1.98 8.86 -4.44
N LEU A 38 2.37 7.62 -4.25
CA LEU A 38 2.05 6.60 -5.21
C LEU A 38 0.55 6.31 -5.21
N ALA A 39 -0.03 6.16 -4.03
CA ALA A 39 -1.45 5.84 -3.93
C ALA A 39 -2.31 6.95 -4.53
N GLN A 40 -1.88 8.18 -4.39
CA GLN A 40 -2.65 9.31 -4.90
C GLN A 40 -2.72 9.35 -6.42
N GLN A 41 -1.87 8.58 -7.09
CA GLN A 41 -1.88 8.56 -8.54
C GLN A 41 -3.00 7.69 -9.10
N PHE A 42 -3.66 6.93 -8.25
CA PHE A 42 -4.72 6.02 -8.71
C PHE A 42 -6.07 6.51 -8.26
N ASP A 43 -7.08 6.28 -9.08
CA ASP A 43 -8.45 6.70 -8.75
C ASP A 43 -9.12 5.79 -7.75
N CYS A 44 -8.60 4.62 -7.55
CA CYS A 44 -9.23 3.69 -6.63
C CYS A 44 -8.96 4.05 -5.19
N ASP A 45 -9.71 3.47 -4.28
CA ASP A 45 -9.44 3.63 -2.85
C ASP A 45 -8.32 2.69 -2.49
N VAL A 46 -7.37 3.13 -1.69
CA VAL A 46 -6.25 2.31 -1.28
C VAL A 46 -6.13 2.39 0.23
N ASN A 47 -6.16 1.25 0.88
CA ASN A 47 -6.06 1.19 2.33
C ASN A 47 -4.97 0.24 2.76
N ILE A 48 -4.43 0.47 3.94
CA ILE A 48 -3.42 -0.39 4.53
C ILE A 48 -3.89 -0.79 5.90
N ARG A 49 -3.84 -2.06 6.20
CA ARG A 49 -4.24 -2.55 7.51
C ARG A 49 -3.08 -3.23 8.21
N VAL A 50 -2.91 -2.88 9.50
CA VAL A 50 -1.95 -3.54 10.35
C VAL A 50 -2.74 -3.97 11.58
N ASP A 51 -2.79 -5.24 11.85
CA ASP A 51 -3.59 -5.79 12.97
C ASP A 51 -5.04 -5.32 12.81
N ASP A 52 -5.55 -4.56 13.73
CA ASP A 52 -6.91 -4.10 13.67
C ASP A 52 -7.05 -2.73 13.08
N ARG A 53 -5.97 -2.10 12.70
CA ARG A 53 -6.03 -0.71 12.30
C ARG A 53 -5.95 -0.58 10.79
N THR A 54 -6.89 0.13 10.21
CA THR A 54 -6.92 0.36 8.78
C THR A 54 -6.81 1.86 8.54
N VAL A 55 -5.95 2.25 7.62
CA VAL A 55 -5.75 3.65 7.30
C VAL A 55 -5.83 3.86 5.80
N ASN A 56 -6.10 5.09 5.41
CA ASN A 56 -6.17 5.46 4.00
C ASN A 56 -4.75 5.72 3.50
N ALA A 57 -4.31 4.94 2.54
CA ALA A 57 -2.94 5.05 2.05
C ALA A 57 -2.67 6.37 1.33
N LYS A 58 -3.70 7.07 0.92
CA LYS A 58 -3.53 8.37 0.26
C LYS A 58 -3.36 9.51 1.26
N SER A 59 -3.57 9.25 2.53
CA SER A 59 -3.51 10.28 3.54
C SER A 59 -2.23 10.18 4.34
N MET A 60 -1.39 11.18 4.23
CA MET A 60 -0.15 11.19 4.98
C MET A 60 -0.39 11.19 6.49
N PHE A 61 -1.43 11.91 6.93
CA PHE A 61 -1.77 11.91 8.34
C PHE A 61 -2.11 10.51 8.82
N ASP A 62 -2.89 9.78 8.03
CA ASP A 62 -3.26 8.44 8.42
C ASP A 62 -2.03 7.54 8.47
N LEU A 63 -1.14 7.67 7.49
CA LEU A 63 0.04 6.83 7.46
C LEU A 63 0.96 7.11 8.63
N MET A 64 0.99 8.34 9.09
CA MET A 64 1.82 8.69 10.23
C MET A 64 1.33 8.04 11.51
N THR A 65 0.06 7.70 11.57
CA THR A 65 -0.45 7.03 12.76
C THR A 65 -0.24 5.53 12.70
N LEU A 66 0.22 5.03 11.57
CA LEU A 66 0.39 3.62 11.39
C LEU A 66 1.76 3.24 11.90
N LYS A 67 1.86 2.65 13.02
CA LYS A 67 3.15 2.35 13.62
C LYS A 67 3.66 1.00 13.17
N ALA A 68 4.08 0.94 11.94
CA ALA A 68 4.54 -0.31 11.36
C ALA A 68 6.05 -0.45 11.51
N ALA A 69 6.46 -1.33 12.37
CA ALA A 69 7.87 -1.54 12.65
C ALA A 69 8.45 -2.58 11.70
N HIS A 70 9.75 -2.77 11.78
CA HIS A 70 10.42 -3.80 11.01
C HIS A 70 9.75 -5.14 11.28
N GLY A 71 9.44 -5.86 10.25
CA GLY A 71 8.81 -7.16 10.37
C GLY A 71 7.30 -7.13 10.39
N ALA A 72 6.69 -5.96 10.45
CA ALA A 72 5.25 -5.88 10.49
C ALA A 72 4.65 -6.33 9.17
N LYS A 73 3.51 -6.98 9.22
CA LYS A 73 2.83 -7.42 8.02
C LYS A 73 1.68 -6.49 7.76
N LEU A 74 1.62 -5.98 6.54
CA LEU A 74 0.61 -5.03 6.16
C LEU A 74 -0.26 -5.63 5.08
N CYS A 75 -1.56 -5.43 5.19
CA CYS A 75 -2.47 -5.87 4.15
C CYS A 75 -2.82 -4.64 3.31
N LEU A 76 -2.40 -4.66 2.06
CA LEU A 76 -2.69 -3.58 1.12
C LEU A 76 -3.96 -3.95 0.39
N LYS A 77 -4.91 -3.02 0.34
CA LYS A 77 -6.17 -3.30 -0.32
C LYS A 77 -6.56 -2.12 -1.19
N ALA A 78 -6.89 -2.38 -2.42
CA ALA A 78 -7.35 -1.34 -3.33
C ALA A 78 -8.70 -1.74 -3.90
N ASN A 79 -9.59 -0.76 -4.07
CA ASN A 79 -10.93 -1.02 -4.50
C ASN A 79 -11.32 0.03 -5.51
N GLY A 80 -11.61 -0.39 -6.72
CA GLY A 80 -12.02 0.52 -7.78
C GLY A 80 -11.20 0.36 -9.03
N ALA A 81 -11.25 1.36 -9.88
CA ALA A 81 -10.54 1.31 -11.15
C ALA A 81 -9.05 1.20 -10.92
N ASN A 82 -8.41 0.37 -11.69
CA ASN A 82 -6.96 0.17 -11.61
C ASN A 82 -6.47 -0.36 -10.26
N ALA A 83 -7.35 -1.00 -9.51
CA ALA A 83 -6.95 -1.53 -8.20
C ALA A 83 -5.78 -2.50 -8.30
N ALA A 84 -5.79 -3.38 -9.29
CA ALA A 84 -4.71 -4.36 -9.42
C ALA A 84 -3.38 -3.67 -9.70
N GLU A 85 -3.40 -2.65 -10.53
CA GLU A 85 -2.17 -1.96 -10.86
C GLU A 85 -1.65 -1.17 -9.65
N ALA A 86 -2.56 -0.58 -8.89
CA ALA A 86 -2.17 0.13 -7.67
C ALA A 86 -1.48 -0.82 -6.70
N ILE A 87 -2.06 -2.00 -6.50
CA ILE A 87 -1.47 -2.96 -5.59
C ILE A 87 -0.13 -3.45 -6.13
N ARG A 88 -0.03 -3.70 -7.42
CA ARG A 88 1.22 -4.17 -8.00
C ARG A 88 2.34 -3.17 -7.76
N GLN A 89 2.05 -1.89 -7.97
CA GLN A 89 3.09 -0.89 -7.79
C GLN A 89 3.45 -0.68 -6.33
N LEU A 90 2.46 -0.78 -5.44
CA LEU A 90 2.76 -0.68 -4.02
C LEU A 90 3.61 -1.85 -3.55
N VAL A 91 3.30 -3.05 -4.00
CA VAL A 91 4.09 -4.22 -3.64
C VAL A 91 5.53 -4.04 -4.13
N GLU A 92 5.68 -3.51 -5.33
CA GLU A 92 7.00 -3.30 -5.88
C GLU A 92 7.78 -2.30 -5.04
N LEU A 93 7.11 -1.26 -4.56
CA LEU A 93 7.74 -0.28 -3.72
C LEU A 93 8.24 -0.91 -2.42
N PHE A 94 7.43 -1.76 -1.79
CA PHE A 94 7.84 -2.44 -0.58
C PHE A 94 8.97 -3.43 -0.84
N GLU A 95 8.94 -4.10 -1.97
CA GLU A 95 9.96 -5.09 -2.27
C GLU A 95 11.30 -4.46 -2.62
N SER A 96 11.30 -3.23 -3.06
CA SER A 96 12.53 -2.54 -3.36
C SER A 96 13.03 -1.78 -2.15
N ASP A 97 12.38 -1.93 -1.02
CA ASP A 97 12.72 -1.23 0.22
C ASP A 97 12.64 0.27 0.00
N PHE A 98 11.71 0.69 -0.83
CA PHE A 98 11.43 2.10 -1.06
C PHE A 98 12.59 2.84 -1.73
N GLU A 99 13.32 2.12 -2.55
CA GLU A 99 14.42 2.74 -3.24
C GLU A 99 14.12 3.16 -4.67
N ILE A 100 12.94 2.83 -5.13
CA ILE A 100 12.64 3.05 -6.51
C ILE A 100 12.73 4.48 -6.97
N ASP A 101 12.20 5.38 -6.24
CA ASP A 101 12.14 6.73 -6.71
C ASP A 101 13.34 7.56 -6.40
N ASP A 102 14.29 7.03 -5.74
CA ASP A 102 15.42 7.80 -5.40
C ASP A 102 16.18 8.17 -6.59
N THR A 103 16.00 7.42 -7.59
CA THR A 103 16.78 7.68 -8.73
C THR A 103 16.48 8.96 -9.33
N SER A 104 15.32 9.41 -9.05
CA SER A 104 14.93 10.61 -9.69
C SER A 104 15.51 11.78 -9.04
N SER A 105 16.13 11.62 -7.96
CA SER A 105 16.56 12.77 -7.33
C SER A 105 17.95 12.93 -7.53
N PRO A 106 18.41 13.48 -8.41
CA PRO A 106 19.79 13.71 -8.64
C PRO A 106 20.27 14.81 -7.82
#